data_a77e379c0fdb0b068a8cc97a28058632
#
_entry.id   a77e379c0fdb0b068a8cc97a28058632
#
_cell.length_a   1.000
_cell.length_b   1.000
_cell.length_c   1.000
_cell.angle_alpha   90.00
_cell.angle_beta   90.00
_cell.angle_gamma   90.00
#
_symmetry.space_group_name_H-M   'P 1'
#
loop_
_entity.id
_entity.type
_entity.pdbx_description
1 polymer ?
#
loop_
_entity_poly.entity_id
_entity_poly.type
_entity_poly.pdbx_seq_one_letter_code
_entity_poly.pdbx_strand_id
1 'polypeptide(L)'
;MRNWIKSYWSNCLSIAAIICSVVAICVSLPSAPNLGMDYIGVIIGILSLLVTMLIGWQIYNVITIDKKIRDEVNKAKGSFVKEIEVIKDSSYIALQKLQFKTERVNVNSYMSNNHWDQAVESIRSLLDSAIAINEVNLLRETAMVLINTKERINNILSFPGQRDKIDSVYIGIVQDVLAHLSANDTVVPYLIDVLQDIKNHNEEISRYEAAKNKADIANDD
;
A
#
# COMPACT_ATOMS: atom_id res chain seq x y z
N MET A 1 29.48 -14.35 -8.78
CA MET A 1 30.66 -13.84 -9.49
C MET A 1 31.69 -14.92 -9.87
N ARG A 2 32.02 -15.88 -8.99
CA ARG A 2 33.09 -16.91 -9.23
C ARG A 2 32.82 -17.88 -10.39
N ASN A 3 31.56 -18.21 -10.69
CA ASN A 3 31.21 -19.13 -11.79
C ASN A 3 31.21 -18.46 -13.19
N TRP A 4 31.04 -17.18 -13.25
CA TRP A 4 31.04 -16.40 -14.49
C TRP A 4 32.46 -16.25 -15.05
N ILE A 5 33.45 -16.03 -14.17
CA ILE A 5 34.84 -15.93 -14.52
C ILE A 5 35.37 -17.28 -15.05
N LYS A 6 34.94 -18.40 -14.42
CA LYS A 6 35.37 -19.77 -14.90
C LYS A 6 34.87 -20.08 -16.32
N SER A 7 33.62 -19.71 -16.66
CA SER A 7 33.07 -19.92 -17.99
C SER A 7 33.80 -19.09 -19.06
N TYR A 8 34.17 -17.85 -18.71
CA TYR A 8 34.89 -16.95 -19.62
C TYR A 8 36.33 -17.44 -19.90
N TRP A 9 37.03 -17.94 -18.87
CA TRP A 9 38.38 -18.48 -19.00
C TRP A 9 38.43 -19.76 -19.86
N SER A 10 37.45 -20.64 -19.70
CA SER A 10 37.35 -21.85 -20.51
C SER A 10 37.18 -21.53 -22.00
N ASN A 11 36.34 -20.55 -22.33
CA ASN A 11 36.11 -20.14 -23.71
C ASN A 11 37.34 -19.42 -24.32
N CYS A 12 38.03 -18.57 -23.55
CA CYS A 12 39.28 -17.94 -24.00
C CYS A 12 40.39 -18.96 -24.27
N LEU A 13 40.53 -19.97 -23.42
CA LEU A 13 41.49 -21.06 -23.61
C LEU A 13 41.19 -21.87 -24.86
N SER A 14 39.93 -22.17 -25.15
CA SER A 14 39.52 -22.88 -26.36
C SER A 14 39.83 -22.08 -27.63
N ILE A 15 39.58 -20.78 -27.62
CA ILE A 15 39.90 -19.90 -28.77
C ILE A 15 41.41 -19.82 -28.96
N ALA A 16 42.20 -19.64 -27.90
CA ALA A 16 43.64 -19.62 -27.95
C ALA A 16 44.21 -20.93 -28.51
N ALA A 17 43.65 -22.09 -28.07
CA ALA A 17 44.07 -23.39 -28.59
C ALA A 17 43.77 -23.54 -30.09
N ILE A 18 42.63 -23.10 -30.58
CA ILE A 18 42.30 -23.08 -31.99
C ILE A 18 43.27 -22.22 -32.79
N ILE A 19 43.57 -21.00 -32.31
CA ILE A 19 44.52 -20.11 -32.98
C ILE A 19 45.91 -20.73 -33.03
N CYS A 20 46.41 -21.28 -31.92
CA CYS A 20 47.68 -21.96 -31.87
C CYS A 20 47.73 -23.16 -32.82
N SER A 21 46.65 -23.93 -32.93
CA SER A 21 46.50 -25.07 -33.84
C SER A 21 46.61 -24.65 -35.30
N VAL A 22 45.92 -23.57 -35.69
CA VAL A 22 45.96 -23.01 -37.03
C VAL A 22 47.38 -22.49 -37.38
N VAL A 23 47.99 -21.74 -36.46
CA VAL A 23 49.37 -21.27 -36.63
C VAL A 23 50.34 -22.44 -36.77
N ALA A 24 50.20 -23.48 -35.98
CA ALA A 24 51.04 -24.69 -36.06
C ALA A 24 50.89 -25.39 -37.42
N ILE A 25 49.68 -25.49 -37.94
CA ILE A 25 49.43 -26.04 -39.30
C ILE A 25 50.11 -25.18 -40.36
N CYS A 26 49.97 -23.83 -40.26
CA CYS A 26 50.58 -22.92 -41.24
C CYS A 26 52.10 -22.97 -41.21
N VAL A 27 52.73 -23.16 -40.05
CA VAL A 27 54.19 -23.27 -39.90
C VAL A 27 54.69 -24.62 -40.31
N SER A 28 53.89 -25.68 -40.12
CA SER A 28 54.28 -27.08 -40.43
C SER A 28 54.13 -27.46 -41.92
N LEU A 29 53.43 -26.56 -42.70
CA LEU A 29 53.37 -26.76 -44.16
C LEU A 29 54.78 -26.60 -44.75
N PRO A 30 55.39 -27.69 -45.31
CA PRO A 30 56.74 -27.62 -45.84
C PRO A 30 56.81 -26.60 -46.96
N SER A 31 57.84 -25.74 -46.94
CA SER A 31 58.14 -24.77 -48.01
C SER A 31 58.45 -25.56 -49.29
N ALA A 32 57.36 -25.89 -50.02
CA ALA A 32 57.53 -26.46 -51.38
C ALA A 32 57.80 -25.35 -52.37
N PRO A 33 58.92 -25.24 -52.98
CA PRO A 33 59.34 -24.12 -53.79
C PRO A 33 58.54 -23.86 -55.07
N ASN A 34 57.55 -24.69 -55.39
CA ASN A 34 56.81 -24.67 -56.63
C ASN A 34 55.25 -24.65 -56.47
N LEU A 35 54.74 -24.34 -55.29
CA LEU A 35 53.30 -24.20 -55.10
C LEU A 35 52.87 -22.78 -55.39
N GLY A 36 52.63 -22.46 -56.67
CA GLY A 36 52.16 -21.20 -57.16
C GLY A 36 50.74 -20.80 -56.61
N MET A 37 49.78 -20.67 -57.48
CA MET A 37 48.40 -20.19 -57.21
C MET A 37 47.60 -21.03 -56.21
N ASP A 38 47.83 -22.36 -56.08
CA ASP A 38 47.08 -23.25 -55.19
C ASP A 38 47.33 -22.94 -53.69
N TYR A 39 48.53 -22.51 -53.31
CA TYR A 39 48.84 -22.16 -51.91
C TYR A 39 48.14 -20.89 -51.43
N ILE A 40 48.00 -19.89 -52.33
CA ILE A 40 47.26 -18.64 -52.08
C ILE A 40 45.77 -18.95 -51.87
N GLY A 41 45.20 -19.88 -52.66
CA GLY A 41 43.83 -20.33 -52.51
C GLY A 41 43.55 -20.97 -51.15
N VAL A 42 44.43 -21.77 -50.65
CA VAL A 42 44.31 -22.42 -49.32
C VAL A 42 44.38 -21.38 -48.20
N ILE A 43 45.30 -20.41 -48.27
CA ILE A 43 45.38 -19.32 -47.26
C ILE A 43 44.10 -18.47 -47.25
N ILE A 44 43.60 -18.08 -48.42
CA ILE A 44 42.36 -17.33 -48.56
C ILE A 44 41.16 -18.10 -47.99
N GLY A 45 41.09 -19.41 -48.24
CA GLY A 45 40.08 -20.30 -47.71
C GLY A 45 40.09 -20.37 -46.18
N ILE A 46 41.26 -20.54 -45.58
CA ILE A 46 41.41 -20.57 -44.10
C ILE A 46 41.07 -19.22 -43.50
N LEU A 47 41.51 -18.10 -44.08
CA LEU A 47 41.17 -16.75 -43.62
C LEU A 47 39.65 -16.47 -43.72
N SER A 48 39.02 -16.85 -44.82
CA SER A 48 37.57 -16.75 -44.97
C SER A 48 36.80 -17.52 -43.89
N LEU A 49 37.26 -18.75 -43.60
CA LEU A 49 36.63 -19.59 -42.57
C LEU A 49 36.79 -18.97 -41.18
N LEU A 50 37.99 -18.43 -40.84
CA LEU A 50 38.24 -17.76 -39.58
C LEU A 50 37.37 -16.49 -39.39
N VAL A 51 37.26 -15.65 -40.44
CA VAL A 51 36.46 -14.46 -40.42
C VAL A 51 34.97 -14.80 -40.24
N THR A 52 34.48 -15.82 -40.96
CA THR A 52 33.09 -16.28 -40.83
C THR A 52 32.79 -16.77 -39.41
N MET A 53 33.72 -17.53 -38.84
CA MET A 53 33.59 -18.05 -37.47
C MET A 53 33.61 -16.90 -36.43
N LEU A 54 34.45 -15.89 -36.61
CA LEU A 54 34.50 -14.70 -35.75
C LEU A 54 33.20 -13.90 -35.79
N ILE A 55 32.67 -13.69 -36.99
CA ILE A 55 31.38 -12.98 -37.15
C ILE A 55 30.26 -13.79 -36.49
N GLY A 56 30.18 -15.07 -36.75
CA GLY A 56 29.19 -15.96 -36.11
C GLY A 56 29.27 -15.92 -34.57
N TRP A 57 30.47 -15.93 -34.02
CA TRP A 57 30.71 -15.81 -32.58
C TRP A 57 30.23 -14.43 -32.03
N GLN A 58 30.54 -13.34 -32.72
CA GLN A 58 30.11 -12.02 -32.32
C GLN A 58 28.57 -11.89 -32.31
N ILE A 59 27.89 -12.38 -33.35
CA ILE A 59 26.43 -12.38 -33.43
C ILE A 59 25.82 -13.19 -32.27
N TYR A 60 26.37 -14.40 -32.00
CA TYR A 60 25.91 -15.22 -30.89
C TYR A 60 26.07 -14.53 -29.53
N ASN A 61 27.22 -13.88 -29.30
CA ASN A 61 27.45 -13.14 -28.07
C ASN A 61 26.46 -11.94 -27.90
N VAL A 62 26.23 -11.20 -28.97
CA VAL A 62 25.27 -10.07 -28.94
C VAL A 62 23.86 -10.55 -28.60
N ILE A 63 23.39 -11.64 -29.24
CA ILE A 63 22.05 -12.19 -28.95
C ILE A 63 21.96 -12.70 -27.50
N THR A 64 23.00 -13.35 -27.01
CA THR A 64 23.04 -13.89 -25.65
C THR A 64 23.06 -12.78 -24.59
N ILE A 65 23.81 -11.72 -24.84
CA ILE A 65 23.88 -10.54 -23.96
C ILE A 65 22.55 -9.81 -23.97
N ASP A 66 21.92 -9.57 -25.13
CA ASP A 66 20.63 -8.90 -25.25
C ASP A 66 19.55 -9.67 -24.47
N LYS A 67 19.52 -10.99 -24.60
CA LYS A 67 18.60 -11.84 -23.83
C LYS A 67 18.82 -11.70 -22.32
N LYS A 68 20.07 -11.75 -21.85
CA LYS A 68 20.38 -11.57 -20.43
C LYS A 68 19.98 -10.21 -19.92
N ILE A 69 20.25 -9.15 -20.68
CA ILE A 69 19.86 -7.79 -20.32
C ILE A 69 18.34 -7.67 -20.20
N ARG A 70 17.59 -8.21 -21.16
CA ARG A 70 16.12 -8.22 -21.12
C ARG A 70 15.60 -8.97 -19.90
N ASP A 71 16.16 -10.12 -19.58
CA ASP A 71 15.74 -10.91 -18.41
C ASP A 71 16.04 -10.17 -17.10
N GLU A 72 17.19 -9.51 -16.98
CA GLU A 72 17.53 -8.70 -15.80
C GLU A 72 16.67 -7.45 -15.68
N VAL A 73 16.40 -6.76 -16.80
CA VAL A 73 15.51 -5.60 -16.83
C VAL A 73 14.07 -6.00 -16.44
N ASN A 74 13.58 -7.14 -16.94
CA ASN A 74 12.24 -7.63 -16.59
C ASN A 74 12.15 -8.03 -15.10
N LYS A 75 13.18 -8.64 -14.54
CA LYS A 75 13.25 -8.94 -13.10
C LYS A 75 13.29 -7.67 -12.27
N ALA A 76 14.14 -6.71 -12.63
CA ALA A 76 14.22 -5.42 -11.97
C ALA A 76 12.88 -4.69 -12.01
N LYS A 77 12.22 -4.64 -13.19
CA LYS A 77 10.89 -4.05 -13.35
C LYS A 77 9.86 -4.73 -12.45
N GLY A 78 9.88 -6.07 -12.36
CA GLY A 78 8.97 -6.82 -11.49
C GLY A 78 9.17 -6.54 -10.01
N SER A 79 10.44 -6.38 -9.55
CA SER A 79 10.73 -6.00 -8.16
C SER A 79 10.31 -4.56 -7.86
N PHE A 80 10.58 -3.62 -8.76
CA PHE A 80 10.16 -2.22 -8.61
C PHE A 80 8.64 -2.07 -8.51
N VAL A 81 7.88 -2.79 -9.32
CA VAL A 81 6.41 -2.74 -9.24
C VAL A 81 5.93 -3.20 -7.88
N LYS A 82 6.48 -4.30 -7.35
CA LYS A 82 6.12 -4.79 -6.01
C LYS A 82 6.51 -3.81 -4.90
N GLU A 83 7.70 -3.20 -4.99
CA GLU A 83 8.14 -2.20 -4.02
C GLU A 83 7.25 -0.96 -4.04
N ILE A 84 6.85 -0.48 -5.22
CA ILE A 84 5.91 0.64 -5.37
C ILE A 84 4.56 0.31 -4.74
N GLU A 85 4.03 -0.90 -4.93
CA GLU A 85 2.77 -1.34 -4.35
C GLU A 85 2.84 -1.35 -2.81
N VAL A 86 3.90 -1.91 -2.24
CA VAL A 86 4.14 -1.90 -0.78
C VAL A 86 4.27 -0.47 -0.23
N ILE A 87 4.98 0.42 -0.93
CA ILE A 87 5.12 1.82 -0.53
C ILE A 87 3.76 2.53 -0.59
N LYS A 88 2.98 2.28 -1.64
CA LYS A 88 1.64 2.85 -1.79
C LYS A 88 0.74 2.45 -0.62
N ASP A 89 0.69 1.16 -0.29
CA ASP A 89 -0.14 0.66 0.80
C ASP A 89 0.32 1.19 2.17
N SER A 90 1.63 1.20 2.42
CA SER A 90 2.17 1.75 3.66
C SER A 90 1.94 3.26 3.79
N SER A 91 2.04 4.00 2.70
CA SER A 91 1.76 5.44 2.66
C SER A 91 0.29 5.74 2.88
N TYR A 92 -0.61 4.92 2.31
CA TYR A 92 -2.05 5.04 2.54
C TYR A 92 -2.40 4.84 4.01
N ILE A 93 -1.89 3.77 4.64
CA ILE A 93 -2.09 3.50 6.06
C ILE A 93 -1.54 4.64 6.94
N ALA A 94 -0.34 5.15 6.62
CA ALA A 94 0.25 6.27 7.34
C ALA A 94 -0.59 7.54 7.25
N LEU A 95 -1.14 7.84 6.07
CA LEU A 95 -2.03 8.98 5.85
C LEU A 95 -3.32 8.85 6.66
N GLN A 96 -3.96 7.69 6.65
CA GLN A 96 -5.16 7.42 7.44
C GLN A 96 -4.91 7.55 8.94
N LYS A 97 -3.76 7.05 9.43
CA LYS A 97 -3.36 7.22 10.86
C LYS A 97 -3.12 8.69 11.22
N LEU A 98 -2.57 9.47 10.30
CA LEU A 98 -2.38 10.90 10.49
C LEU A 98 -3.73 11.63 10.52
N GLN A 99 -4.62 11.31 9.60
CA GLN A 99 -5.99 11.85 9.56
C GLN A 99 -6.72 11.53 10.86
N PHE A 100 -6.69 10.28 11.31
CA PHE A 100 -7.28 9.87 12.59
C PHE A 100 -6.78 10.73 13.78
N LYS A 101 -5.46 10.93 13.87
CA LYS A 101 -4.89 11.78 14.93
C LYS A 101 -5.34 13.24 14.84
N THR A 102 -5.41 13.77 13.64
CA THR A 102 -5.86 15.15 13.39
C THR A 102 -7.32 15.31 13.81
N GLU A 103 -8.20 14.40 13.36
CA GLU A 103 -9.61 14.45 13.72
C GLU A 103 -9.86 14.28 15.22
N ARG A 104 -9.05 13.46 15.90
CA ARG A 104 -9.11 13.35 17.36
C ARG A 104 -8.80 14.66 18.06
N VAL A 105 -7.85 15.45 17.56
CA VAL A 105 -7.55 16.80 18.08
C VAL A 105 -8.72 17.75 17.78
N ASN A 106 -9.28 17.66 16.58
CA ASN A 106 -10.45 18.47 16.17
C ASN A 106 -11.65 18.20 17.05
N VAL A 107 -12.00 16.94 17.35
CA VAL A 107 -13.08 16.59 18.29
C VAL A 107 -12.88 17.29 19.63
N ASN A 108 -11.70 17.21 20.22
CA ASN A 108 -11.43 17.85 21.49
C ASN A 108 -11.56 19.38 21.42
N SER A 109 -11.10 19.98 20.32
CA SER A 109 -11.20 21.42 20.09
C SER A 109 -12.66 21.85 19.93
N TYR A 110 -13.44 21.18 19.08
CA TYR A 110 -14.84 21.49 18.85
C TYR A 110 -15.69 21.29 20.11
N MET A 111 -15.44 20.22 20.86
CA MET A 111 -16.10 19.98 22.15
C MET A 111 -15.78 21.06 23.18
N SER A 112 -14.55 21.57 23.19
CA SER A 112 -14.17 22.64 24.11
C SER A 112 -14.82 23.98 23.78
N ASN A 113 -15.14 24.20 22.50
CA ASN A 113 -15.76 25.42 21.98
C ASN A 113 -17.29 25.30 21.82
N ASN A 114 -17.91 24.21 22.29
CA ASN A 114 -19.34 23.90 22.14
C ASN A 114 -19.84 23.84 20.67
N HIS A 115 -18.96 23.46 19.73
CA HIS A 115 -19.30 23.23 18.33
C HIS A 115 -19.68 21.77 18.10
N TRP A 116 -20.88 21.40 18.57
CA TRP A 116 -21.35 20.01 18.59
C TRP A 116 -21.40 19.34 17.21
N ASP A 117 -22.00 19.99 16.22
CA ASP A 117 -22.15 19.42 14.87
C ASP A 117 -20.81 19.08 14.24
N GLN A 118 -19.83 19.98 14.38
CA GLN A 118 -18.47 19.76 13.89
C GLN A 118 -17.73 18.65 14.66
N ALA A 119 -18.00 18.53 15.96
CA ALA A 119 -17.46 17.44 16.76
C ALA A 119 -17.99 16.08 16.29
N VAL A 120 -19.31 15.98 16.01
CA VAL A 120 -19.94 14.74 15.51
C VAL A 120 -19.40 14.36 14.13
N GLU A 121 -19.21 15.33 13.23
CA GLU A 121 -18.62 15.11 11.92
C GLU A 121 -17.19 14.61 12.02
N SER A 122 -16.37 15.19 12.90
CA SER A 122 -14.99 14.72 13.15
C SER A 122 -14.97 13.32 13.78
N ILE A 123 -15.91 12.98 14.65
CA ILE A 123 -16.04 11.62 15.20
C ILE A 123 -16.39 10.63 14.07
N ARG A 124 -17.24 11.00 13.13
CA ARG A 124 -17.52 10.18 11.95
C ARG A 124 -16.27 9.93 11.12
N SER A 125 -15.50 10.97 10.86
CA SER A 125 -14.22 10.85 10.14
C SER A 125 -13.18 9.97 10.86
N LEU A 126 -13.17 10.01 12.21
CA LEU A 126 -12.36 9.07 13.02
C LEU A 126 -12.75 7.62 12.76
N LEU A 127 -14.06 7.33 12.78
CA LEU A 127 -14.58 5.98 12.55
C LEU A 127 -14.22 5.51 11.14
N ASP A 128 -14.46 6.33 10.11
CA ASP A 128 -14.16 6.00 8.72
C ASP A 128 -12.67 5.69 8.53
N SER A 129 -11.78 6.46 9.16
CA SER A 129 -10.33 6.21 9.14
C SER A 129 -9.95 4.91 9.86
N ALA A 130 -10.58 4.61 10.99
CA ALA A 130 -10.34 3.38 11.75
C ALA A 130 -10.79 2.14 10.98
N ILE A 131 -11.95 2.20 10.32
CA ILE A 131 -12.48 1.12 9.47
C ILE A 131 -11.59 0.92 8.24
N ALA A 132 -11.16 2.00 7.57
CA ALA A 132 -10.31 1.93 6.38
C ALA A 132 -8.98 1.22 6.64
N ILE A 133 -8.41 1.36 7.85
CA ILE A 133 -7.17 0.68 8.26
C ILE A 133 -7.45 -0.73 8.78
N ASN A 134 -8.69 -1.01 9.20
CA ASN A 134 -9.10 -2.25 9.88
C ASN A 134 -8.27 -2.53 11.16
N GLU A 135 -7.98 -1.47 11.95
CA GLU A 135 -7.18 -1.57 13.17
C GLU A 135 -8.08 -1.45 14.41
N VAL A 136 -8.24 -2.56 15.14
CA VAL A 136 -9.13 -2.66 16.33
C VAL A 136 -8.80 -1.63 17.40
N ASN A 137 -7.52 -1.28 17.57
CA ASN A 137 -7.11 -0.27 18.55
C ASN A 137 -7.68 1.13 18.22
N LEU A 138 -7.72 1.50 16.94
CA LEU A 138 -8.31 2.77 16.52
C LEU A 138 -9.84 2.78 16.71
N LEU A 139 -10.50 1.65 16.49
CA LEU A 139 -11.93 1.49 16.80
C LEU A 139 -12.20 1.64 18.31
N ARG A 140 -11.35 1.06 19.16
CA ARG A 140 -11.44 1.27 20.63
C ARG A 140 -11.19 2.73 21.02
N GLU A 141 -10.22 3.40 20.40
CA GLU A 141 -9.99 4.83 20.63
C GLU A 141 -11.21 5.66 20.23
N THR A 142 -11.85 5.35 19.10
CA THR A 142 -13.09 6.01 18.67
C THR A 142 -14.21 5.74 19.67
N ALA A 143 -14.36 4.52 20.18
CA ALA A 143 -15.31 4.18 21.22
C ALA A 143 -15.08 4.99 22.50
N MET A 144 -13.83 5.15 22.93
CA MET A 144 -13.49 5.96 24.11
C MET A 144 -13.81 7.45 23.91
N VAL A 145 -13.63 7.97 22.69
CA VAL A 145 -14.05 9.34 22.35
C VAL A 145 -15.58 9.48 22.51
N LEU A 146 -16.35 8.52 21.99
CA LEU A 146 -17.82 8.51 22.13
C LEU A 146 -18.26 8.45 23.60
N ILE A 147 -17.64 7.58 24.40
CA ILE A 147 -17.94 7.46 25.84
C ILE A 147 -17.65 8.78 26.59
N ASN A 148 -16.49 9.38 26.35
CA ASN A 148 -16.10 10.64 26.98
C ASN A 148 -17.00 11.81 26.53
N THR A 149 -17.48 11.76 25.30
CA THR A 149 -18.38 12.77 24.75
C THR A 149 -19.75 12.73 25.44
N LYS A 150 -20.22 11.55 25.88
CA LYS A 150 -21.47 11.37 26.64
C LYS A 150 -21.54 12.25 27.89
N GLU A 151 -20.48 12.30 28.70
CA GLU A 151 -20.47 13.11 29.93
C GLU A 151 -20.70 14.58 29.64
N ARG A 152 -20.13 15.09 28.53
CA ARG A 152 -20.33 16.48 28.09
C ARG A 152 -21.75 16.71 27.56
N ILE A 153 -22.31 15.75 26.82
CA ILE A 153 -23.71 15.80 26.37
C ILE A 153 -24.65 15.93 27.58
N ASN A 154 -24.48 15.08 28.57
CA ASN A 154 -25.27 15.10 29.78
C ASN A 154 -25.19 16.47 30.53
N ASN A 155 -23.99 17.06 30.54
CA ASN A 155 -23.80 18.40 31.11
C ASN A 155 -24.50 19.49 30.31
N ILE A 156 -24.49 19.43 28.98
CA ILE A 156 -25.18 20.37 28.10
C ILE A 156 -26.71 20.23 28.24
N LEU A 157 -27.19 18.99 28.32
CA LEU A 157 -28.61 18.63 28.43
C LEU A 157 -29.20 18.93 29.82
N SER A 158 -28.36 19.08 30.84
CA SER A 158 -28.82 19.46 32.18
C SER A 158 -29.17 20.96 32.32
N PHE A 159 -28.85 21.82 31.32
CA PHE A 159 -29.23 23.21 31.34
C PHE A 159 -30.73 23.40 31.01
N PRO A 160 -31.53 24.06 31.87
CA PRO A 160 -32.92 24.30 31.60
C PRO A 160 -33.06 25.29 30.41
N GLY A 161 -33.44 24.78 29.25
CA GLY A 161 -33.63 25.56 28.03
C GLY A 161 -33.06 24.97 26.75
N GLN A 162 -32.11 24.10 26.84
CA GLN A 162 -31.56 23.34 25.68
C GLN A 162 -31.97 21.87 25.77
N ARG A 163 -33.25 21.59 25.42
CA ARG A 163 -33.75 20.21 25.38
C ARG A 163 -33.87 19.75 23.94
N ASP A 164 -32.72 19.67 23.28
CA ASP A 164 -32.66 19.14 21.91
C ASP A 164 -32.45 17.63 21.92
N LYS A 165 -33.09 16.96 20.96
CA LYS A 165 -32.84 15.53 20.73
C LYS A 165 -31.41 15.32 20.24
N ILE A 166 -30.76 14.31 20.78
CA ILE A 166 -29.45 13.92 20.29
C ILE A 166 -29.61 13.41 18.86
N ASP A 167 -28.75 13.94 17.98
CA ASP A 167 -28.77 13.68 16.55
C ASP A 167 -28.71 12.17 16.23
N SER A 168 -29.55 11.76 15.28
CA SER A 168 -29.56 10.42 14.71
C SER A 168 -28.21 10.01 14.12
N VAL A 169 -27.40 10.97 13.64
CA VAL A 169 -26.06 10.73 13.12
C VAL A 169 -25.14 10.20 14.21
N TYR A 170 -25.18 10.81 15.41
CA TYR A 170 -24.36 10.31 16.54
C TYR A 170 -24.75 8.89 16.97
N ILE A 171 -26.06 8.60 17.01
CA ILE A 171 -26.56 7.25 17.29
C ILE A 171 -26.04 6.26 16.25
N GLY A 172 -26.10 6.64 14.97
CA GLY A 172 -25.56 5.83 13.86
C GLY A 172 -24.07 5.53 14.03
N ILE A 173 -23.27 6.52 14.40
CA ILE A 173 -21.83 6.32 14.64
C ILE A 173 -21.59 5.30 15.77
N VAL A 174 -22.32 5.39 16.89
CA VAL A 174 -22.18 4.43 18.01
C VAL A 174 -22.55 3.01 17.56
N GLN A 175 -23.63 2.86 16.77
CA GLN A 175 -24.04 1.58 16.20
C GLN A 175 -22.99 1.01 15.23
N ASP A 176 -22.41 1.83 14.37
CA ASP A 176 -21.37 1.44 13.43
C ASP A 176 -20.11 0.99 14.16
N VAL A 177 -19.68 1.67 15.23
CA VAL A 177 -18.55 1.23 16.08
C VAL A 177 -18.86 -0.15 16.70
N LEU A 178 -20.07 -0.32 17.26
CA LEU A 178 -20.48 -1.61 17.84
C LEU A 178 -20.48 -2.74 16.80
N ALA A 179 -20.87 -2.48 15.56
CA ALA A 179 -20.88 -3.47 14.49
C ALA A 179 -19.48 -3.97 14.11
N HIS A 180 -18.45 -3.13 14.30
CA HIS A 180 -17.06 -3.45 13.94
C HIS A 180 -16.22 -3.97 15.12
N LEU A 181 -16.73 -3.88 16.36
CA LEU A 181 -16.08 -4.44 17.55
C LEU A 181 -16.56 -5.86 17.83
N SER A 182 -15.68 -6.69 18.38
CA SER A 182 -16.09 -8.00 18.89
C SER A 182 -17.04 -7.84 20.07
N ALA A 183 -18.06 -8.68 20.19
CA ALA A 183 -19.00 -8.67 21.31
C ALA A 183 -18.33 -8.81 22.69
N ASN A 184 -17.14 -9.40 22.73
CA ASN A 184 -16.34 -9.57 23.96
C ASN A 184 -15.36 -8.40 24.21
N ASP A 185 -15.40 -7.34 23.41
CA ASP A 185 -14.50 -6.21 23.62
C ASP A 185 -14.90 -5.44 24.88
N THR A 186 -13.92 -5.01 25.65
CA THR A 186 -14.08 -4.35 26.96
C THR A 186 -14.86 -3.03 26.89
N VAL A 187 -14.89 -2.37 25.74
CA VAL A 187 -15.60 -1.09 25.56
C VAL A 187 -17.06 -1.25 25.13
N VAL A 188 -17.46 -2.44 24.64
CA VAL A 188 -18.82 -2.68 24.14
C VAL A 188 -19.91 -2.45 25.20
N PRO A 189 -19.79 -2.90 26.45
CA PRO A 189 -20.81 -2.62 27.47
C PRO A 189 -21.04 -1.12 27.68
N TYR A 190 -19.97 -0.34 27.70
CA TYR A 190 -20.08 1.13 27.89
C TYR A 190 -20.73 1.83 26.72
N LEU A 191 -20.51 1.36 25.48
CA LEU A 191 -21.18 1.90 24.29
C LEU A 191 -22.68 1.54 24.28
N ILE A 192 -23.04 0.38 24.76
CA ILE A 192 -24.45 -0.01 24.92
C ILE A 192 -25.14 0.88 25.93
N ASP A 193 -24.48 1.20 27.05
CA ASP A 193 -25.00 2.14 28.05
C ASP A 193 -25.18 3.54 27.46
N VAL A 194 -24.21 4.00 26.63
CA VAL A 194 -24.34 5.28 25.91
C VAL A 194 -25.59 5.30 25.03
N LEU A 195 -25.82 4.25 24.24
CA LEU A 195 -27.01 4.15 23.38
C LEU A 195 -28.33 4.14 24.19
N GLN A 196 -28.34 3.41 25.29
CA GLN A 196 -29.54 3.32 26.14
C GLN A 196 -29.88 4.68 26.77
N ASP A 197 -28.88 5.40 27.26
CA ASP A 197 -29.08 6.72 27.85
C ASP A 197 -29.56 7.74 26.83
N ILE A 198 -28.99 7.73 25.61
CA ILE A 198 -29.43 8.60 24.52
C ILE A 198 -30.89 8.30 24.14
N LYS A 199 -31.24 7.02 24.06
CA LYS A 199 -32.61 6.62 23.74
C LYS A 199 -33.58 7.08 24.80
N ASN A 200 -33.29 6.86 26.08
CA ASN A 200 -34.10 7.29 27.21
C ASN A 200 -34.32 8.83 27.18
N HIS A 201 -33.23 9.58 26.93
CA HIS A 201 -33.29 11.04 26.83
C HIS A 201 -34.17 11.51 25.68
N ASN A 202 -34.03 10.97 24.48
CA ASN A 202 -34.84 11.33 23.32
C ASN A 202 -36.32 10.98 23.51
N GLU A 203 -36.63 9.87 24.21
CA GLU A 203 -37.99 9.52 24.57
C GLU A 203 -38.61 10.53 25.58
N GLU A 204 -37.83 10.98 26.57
CA GLU A 204 -38.30 11.98 27.55
C GLU A 204 -38.59 13.30 26.88
N ILE A 205 -37.74 13.77 25.97
CA ILE A 205 -37.99 14.98 25.19
C ILE A 205 -39.24 14.84 24.35
N SER A 206 -39.44 13.71 23.67
CA SER A 206 -40.65 13.50 22.86
C SER A 206 -41.93 13.53 23.69
N ARG A 207 -41.90 12.99 24.92
CA ARG A 207 -43.05 13.08 25.86
C ARG A 207 -43.33 14.51 26.29
N TYR A 208 -42.28 15.28 26.58
CA TYR A 208 -42.39 16.68 26.96
C TYR A 208 -42.97 17.53 25.83
N GLU A 209 -42.48 17.35 24.60
CA GLU A 209 -43.01 18.05 23.42
C GLU A 209 -44.49 17.74 23.18
N ALA A 210 -44.88 16.47 23.33
CA ALA A 210 -46.27 16.05 23.17
C ALA A 210 -47.17 16.62 24.26
N ALA A 211 -46.68 16.75 25.50
CA ALA A 211 -47.44 17.33 26.61
C ALA A 211 -47.60 18.85 26.42
N LYS A 212 -46.55 19.55 25.95
CA LYS A 212 -46.59 20.96 25.66
C LYS A 212 -47.58 21.28 24.54
N ASN A 213 -47.56 20.55 23.44
CA ASN A 213 -48.49 20.75 22.32
C ASN A 213 -49.95 20.55 22.75
N LYS A 214 -50.24 19.59 23.66
CA LYS A 214 -51.57 19.40 24.21
C LYS A 214 -52.03 20.58 25.09
N ALA A 215 -51.11 21.16 25.88
CA ALA A 215 -51.39 22.30 26.73
C ALA A 215 -51.67 23.61 25.89
N ASP A 216 -50.88 23.78 24.81
CA ASP A 216 -51.05 24.93 23.91
C ASP A 216 -52.41 24.87 23.18
N ILE A 217 -52.85 23.68 22.72
CA ILE A 217 -54.17 23.49 22.10
C ILE A 217 -55.29 23.73 23.09
N ALA A 218 -55.13 23.33 24.36
CA ALA A 218 -56.17 23.51 25.38
C ALA A 218 -56.33 24.98 25.86
N ASN A 219 -55.36 25.84 25.56
CA ASN A 219 -55.41 27.27 25.90
C ASN A 219 -55.96 28.16 24.76
N ASP A 220 -56.09 27.61 23.55
CA ASP A 220 -56.63 28.34 22.37
C ASP A 220 -58.15 28.11 22.17
N ASP A 221 -58.76 27.17 22.95
CA ASP A 221 -60.19 26.92 23.04
C ASP A 221 -60.80 27.69 24.24
#